data_6de583cb2afcbec1dbc1f6911bb01384
#
_entry.id   6de583cb2afcbec1dbc1f6911bb01384
#
_cell.length_a   1.000
_cell.length_b   1.000
_cell.length_c   1.000
_cell.angle_alpha   90.00
_cell.angle_beta   90.00
_cell.angle_gamma   90.00
#
_symmetry.space_group_name_H-M   'P 1'
#
loop_
_entity.id
_entity.type
_entity.pdbx_description
1 polymer ?
#
loop_
_entity_poly.entity_id
_entity_poly.type
_entity_poly.pdbx_seq_one_letter_code
_entity_poly.pdbx_strand_id
1 'polypeptide(L)'
;MTSHFFTTLRFVISHFSARRICRTVDVVVISLVALLGGSITRAADLTIQETIATATRAKMRVLESRHLVLITDRPERRGDGIEEFPGYFDEAVEQWCKRLSIDAVIAQPWKTVGCLIVDRNRFRSIGLLPDSIPPFKNGYCNLDRFWLMDQSSPYYRRHLFLHEGVHSIATTLRHAETDAWYTEGLAELLSTHRIEDGHCVLTPIPESSADVQQLGRIEALREARLSGKAKSIEEVFASPPDSHFHVSSYAWNWAAVAMLTEHPRYAAAMAKLQQGPLDQSFTARLLASADINQEILVRDFDAFSDDVDYGYRFSHSAVDWLAEESLTDQKTVVVNSSRGWQSAGIFLSRGDRVRFTAKGRFTLGSISPEIDQSGSPLTLTSEADGITLEWYRGRPLGRLLVSQWIDHAPLVSSRVAKPKDDRLKKDHGHFDARPGFFILETGQSAEFVAAFDGPLFCKMNDFPRSLADNTGTLDVTFKRLDSQ
;
A
#
# COMPACT_ATOMS: atom_id res chain seq x y z
N MET A 1 -68.27 13.83 19.98
CA MET A 1 -68.46 14.93 20.91
C MET A 1 -67.17 15.15 21.67
N THR A 2 -66.60 16.28 21.39
CA THR A 2 -65.78 17.19 22.19
C THR A 2 -64.43 16.66 22.68
N SER A 3 -63.36 17.13 22.20
CA SER A 3 -62.79 18.48 22.10
C SER A 3 -61.65 18.70 23.08
N HIS A 4 -60.46 18.95 22.51
CA HIS A 4 -59.43 19.95 22.90
C HIS A 4 -58.82 19.89 24.31
N PHE A 5 -57.51 20.00 24.48
CA PHE A 5 -56.69 21.20 24.20
C PHE A 5 -55.18 20.88 24.26
N PHE A 6 -54.42 21.53 23.40
CA PHE A 6 -52.99 21.76 23.35
C PHE A 6 -52.42 22.36 24.65
N THR A 7 -51.21 22.02 25.00
CA THR A 7 -50.25 23.05 25.44
C THR A 7 -48.82 22.63 25.14
N THR A 8 -48.16 23.38 24.28
CA THR A 8 -46.77 23.42 23.94
C THR A 8 -45.97 23.94 25.14
N LEU A 9 -44.95 23.23 25.57
CA LEU A 9 -43.91 23.82 26.43
C LEU A 9 -42.54 23.60 25.78
N ARG A 10 -41.98 24.67 25.22
CA ARG A 10 -40.59 24.80 24.83
C ARG A 10 -39.73 24.82 26.08
N PHE A 11 -38.82 23.88 26.23
CA PHE A 11 -37.70 24.03 27.14
C PHE A 11 -36.40 24.19 26.30
N VAL A 12 -35.88 25.37 26.38
CA VAL A 12 -34.51 25.71 26.04
C VAL A 12 -33.61 25.09 27.12
N ILE A 13 -32.86 24.06 26.82
CA ILE A 13 -31.78 23.58 27.67
C ILE A 13 -30.46 23.96 27.00
N SER A 14 -29.81 24.93 27.63
CA SER A 14 -28.47 25.39 27.33
C SER A 14 -27.47 24.26 27.37
N HIS A 15 -26.57 24.24 26.39
CA HIS A 15 -25.34 23.45 26.36
C HIS A 15 -24.44 23.87 27.52
N PHE A 16 -24.46 23.13 28.62
CA PHE A 16 -23.32 23.05 29.53
C PHE A 16 -23.40 21.77 30.38
N SER A 17 -22.28 21.00 30.36
CA SER A 17 -21.97 20.00 31.39
C SER A 17 -22.48 18.56 31.21
N ALA A 18 -22.19 17.91 30.08
CA ALA A 18 -22.22 16.42 30.03
C ALA A 18 -20.82 15.79 30.01
N ARG A 19 -19.76 16.58 29.91
CA ARG A 19 -18.37 16.05 29.82
C ARG A 19 -17.62 15.91 31.15
N ARG A 20 -18.20 16.31 32.27
CA ARG A 20 -17.55 16.20 33.61
C ARG A 20 -18.10 15.07 34.49
N ILE A 21 -19.23 14.45 34.14
CA ILE A 21 -19.84 13.39 34.98
C ILE A 21 -19.29 11.99 34.58
N CYS A 22 -18.90 11.77 33.35
CA CYS A 22 -18.30 10.49 32.96
C CYS A 22 -16.89 10.27 33.52
N ARG A 23 -16.07 11.33 33.70
CA ARG A 23 -14.70 11.17 34.23
C ARG A 23 -14.61 10.87 35.72
N THR A 24 -15.65 11.17 36.50
CA THR A 24 -15.68 10.88 37.95
C THR A 24 -16.21 9.49 38.26
N VAL A 25 -16.96 8.86 37.36
CA VAL A 25 -17.45 7.49 37.56
C VAL A 25 -16.35 6.47 37.18
N ASP A 26 -15.56 6.74 36.13
CA ASP A 26 -14.45 5.85 35.73
C ASP A 26 -13.30 5.83 36.75
N VAL A 27 -13.02 6.94 37.42
CA VAL A 27 -11.98 7.00 38.48
C VAL A 27 -12.44 6.29 39.76
N VAL A 28 -13.73 6.25 40.07
CA VAL A 28 -14.26 5.58 41.27
C VAL A 28 -14.32 4.05 41.05
N VAL A 29 -14.60 3.57 39.84
CA VAL A 29 -14.60 2.14 39.55
C VAL A 29 -13.16 1.57 39.53
N ILE A 30 -12.17 2.31 39.04
CA ILE A 30 -10.77 1.88 39.07
C ILE A 30 -10.22 1.88 40.51
N SER A 31 -10.65 2.79 41.37
CA SER A 31 -10.22 2.84 42.77
C SER A 31 -10.90 1.76 43.64
N LEU A 32 -12.08 1.26 43.30
CA LEU A 32 -12.77 0.21 44.05
C LEU A 32 -12.27 -1.20 43.69
N VAL A 33 -11.71 -1.41 42.51
CA VAL A 33 -11.08 -2.69 42.13
C VAL A 33 -9.67 -2.83 42.77
N ALA A 34 -9.01 -1.73 43.10
CA ALA A 34 -7.72 -1.75 43.80
C ALA A 34 -7.84 -2.02 45.33
N LEU A 35 -9.06 -1.99 45.91
CA LEU A 35 -9.30 -2.24 47.34
C LEU A 35 -9.85 -3.63 47.66
N LEU A 36 -10.27 -4.39 46.66
CA LEU A 36 -10.55 -5.82 46.82
C LEU A 36 -9.32 -6.61 46.40
N GLY A 37 -8.36 -6.74 47.32
CA GLY A 37 -7.07 -7.40 47.15
C GLY A 37 -7.15 -8.85 46.68
N GLY A 38 -7.58 -9.03 45.43
CA GLY A 38 -7.28 -10.17 44.61
C GLY A 38 -6.06 -9.81 43.77
N SER A 39 -4.88 -10.25 44.18
CA SER A 39 -3.72 -10.32 43.30
C SER A 39 -4.15 -11.09 42.06
N ILE A 40 -4.46 -10.37 40.97
CA ILE A 40 -4.41 -10.97 39.62
C ILE A 40 -2.93 -11.29 39.48
N THR A 41 -2.53 -12.48 39.85
CA THR A 41 -1.22 -13.05 39.48
C THR A 41 -1.23 -13.08 37.96
N ARG A 42 -0.68 -12.03 37.35
CA ARG A 42 -0.22 -12.07 35.98
C ARG A 42 0.67 -13.30 35.93
N ALA A 43 0.24 -14.33 35.18
CA ALA A 43 1.11 -15.49 34.96
C ALA A 43 2.43 -14.89 34.47
N ALA A 44 3.50 -15.15 35.23
CA ALA A 44 4.80 -14.57 34.89
C ALA A 44 5.14 -15.07 33.48
N ASP A 45 5.32 -14.12 32.55
CA ASP A 45 5.70 -14.48 31.19
C ASP A 45 7.02 -15.26 31.29
N LEU A 46 7.05 -16.47 30.67
CA LEU A 46 8.23 -17.30 30.66
C LEU A 46 9.39 -16.51 30.05
N THR A 47 10.54 -16.58 30.64
CA THR A 47 11.77 -16.10 30.00
C THR A 47 12.02 -16.83 28.68
N ILE A 48 12.85 -16.31 27.82
CA ILE A 48 13.25 -16.99 26.58
C ILE A 48 13.82 -18.38 26.87
N GLN A 49 14.66 -18.53 27.89
CA GLN A 49 15.26 -19.79 28.26
C GLN A 49 14.24 -20.80 28.78
N GLU A 50 13.29 -20.37 29.60
CA GLU A 50 12.18 -21.22 30.07
C GLU A 50 11.28 -21.65 28.91
N THR A 51 11.06 -20.76 27.96
CA THR A 51 10.28 -21.02 26.73
C THR A 51 10.96 -22.12 25.89
N ILE A 52 12.26 -21.98 25.65
CA ILE A 52 13.07 -22.99 24.95
C ILE A 52 13.04 -24.35 25.69
N ALA A 53 13.25 -24.32 26.99
CA ALA A 53 13.23 -25.56 27.81
C ALA A 53 11.85 -26.24 27.78
N THR A 54 10.77 -25.45 27.79
CA THR A 54 9.39 -25.95 27.70
C THR A 54 9.12 -26.60 26.34
N ALA A 55 9.47 -25.89 25.24
CA ALA A 55 9.33 -26.41 23.88
C ALA A 55 10.14 -27.72 23.67
N THR A 56 11.37 -27.75 24.16
CA THR A 56 12.26 -28.92 24.05
C THR A 56 11.71 -30.13 24.80
N ARG A 57 11.23 -29.93 26.04
CA ARG A 57 10.57 -31.00 26.82
C ARG A 57 9.33 -31.55 26.11
N ALA A 58 8.59 -30.67 25.41
CA ALA A 58 7.41 -31.05 24.62
C ALA A 58 7.76 -31.64 23.25
N LYS A 59 9.04 -31.84 22.94
CA LYS A 59 9.53 -32.36 21.66
C LYS A 59 9.06 -31.51 20.46
N MET A 60 9.07 -30.21 20.63
CA MET A 60 8.88 -29.24 19.52
C MET A 60 10.22 -28.96 18.86
N ARG A 61 10.19 -28.56 17.59
CA ARG A 61 11.37 -28.02 16.93
C ARG A 61 11.64 -26.63 17.48
N VAL A 62 12.89 -26.36 17.82
CA VAL A 62 13.39 -25.07 18.26
C VAL A 62 14.56 -24.70 17.37
N LEU A 63 14.46 -23.60 16.66
CA LEU A 63 15.50 -23.05 15.79
C LEU A 63 15.86 -21.68 16.32
N GLU A 64 17.13 -21.36 16.39
CA GLU A 64 17.61 -20.11 16.97
C GLU A 64 18.54 -19.36 16.02
N SER A 65 18.46 -18.04 16.07
CA SER A 65 19.46 -17.13 15.51
C SER A 65 19.77 -15.99 16.50
N ARG A 66 20.42 -14.94 16.05
CA ARG A 66 20.72 -13.78 16.88
C ARG A 66 19.45 -13.15 17.45
N HIS A 67 18.45 -12.92 16.59
CA HIS A 67 17.27 -12.13 16.91
C HIS A 67 15.99 -12.96 17.08
N LEU A 68 16.01 -14.25 16.78
CA LEU A 68 14.82 -15.09 16.79
C LEU A 68 15.02 -16.40 17.56
N VAL A 69 13.98 -16.78 18.30
CA VAL A 69 13.71 -18.17 18.70
C VAL A 69 12.44 -18.62 17.98
N LEU A 70 12.57 -19.48 16.99
CA LEU A 70 11.43 -20.08 16.29
C LEU A 70 11.04 -21.39 16.94
N ILE A 71 9.79 -21.52 17.37
CA ILE A 71 9.21 -22.72 17.94
C ILE A 71 8.09 -23.22 17.04
N THR A 72 8.12 -24.51 16.67
CA THR A 72 7.06 -25.10 15.85
C THR A 72 6.78 -26.55 16.20
N ASP A 73 5.52 -26.94 16.10
CA ASP A 73 5.07 -28.32 16.13
C ASP A 73 4.97 -28.98 14.74
N ARG A 74 5.39 -28.24 13.70
CA ARG A 74 5.46 -28.73 12.33
C ARG A 74 6.51 -29.85 12.24
N PRO A 75 6.15 -31.02 11.71
CA PRO A 75 7.11 -32.09 11.48
C PRO A 75 8.22 -31.61 10.55
N GLU A 76 9.45 -32.03 10.84
CA GLU A 76 10.58 -31.76 9.95
C GLU A 76 10.35 -32.42 8.59
N ARG A 77 10.51 -31.62 7.53
CA ARG A 77 10.43 -32.06 6.14
C ARG A 77 11.56 -31.39 5.35
N ARG A 78 12.37 -32.19 4.69
CA ARG A 78 13.44 -31.67 3.85
C ARG A 78 12.89 -30.68 2.82
N GLY A 79 13.44 -29.47 2.77
CA GLY A 79 13.05 -28.43 1.83
C GLY A 79 11.73 -27.72 2.16
N ASP A 80 11.25 -27.78 3.43
CA ASP A 80 10.07 -27.02 3.86
C ASP A 80 10.36 -25.53 4.10
N GLY A 81 11.62 -25.11 3.99
CA GLY A 81 12.06 -23.72 4.09
C GLY A 81 12.01 -23.14 5.51
N ILE A 82 11.81 -23.99 6.54
CA ILE A 82 11.72 -23.50 7.94
C ILE A 82 13.10 -23.29 8.55
N GLU A 83 14.08 -24.10 8.15
CA GLU A 83 15.45 -24.05 8.67
C GLU A 83 16.12 -22.69 8.35
N GLU A 84 15.77 -22.07 7.24
CA GLU A 84 16.30 -20.81 6.77
C GLU A 84 15.65 -19.58 7.45
N PHE A 85 14.46 -19.74 8.10
CA PHE A 85 13.72 -18.61 8.68
C PHE A 85 14.53 -17.78 9.68
N PRO A 86 15.30 -18.39 10.63
CA PRO A 86 16.06 -17.59 11.58
C PRO A 86 17.11 -16.70 10.88
N GLY A 87 17.76 -17.20 9.82
CA GLY A 87 18.69 -16.42 9.02
C GLY A 87 18.01 -15.26 8.29
N TYR A 88 16.91 -15.53 7.59
CA TYR A 88 16.13 -14.49 6.91
C TYR A 88 15.57 -13.44 7.88
N PHE A 89 15.22 -13.85 9.08
CA PHE A 89 14.76 -12.91 10.10
C PHE A 89 15.87 -11.97 10.56
N ASP A 90 17.09 -12.49 10.80
CA ASP A 90 18.24 -11.65 11.16
C ASP A 90 18.57 -10.64 10.06
N GLU A 91 18.55 -11.05 8.79
CA GLU A 91 18.75 -10.16 7.63
C GLU A 91 17.66 -9.10 7.52
N ALA A 92 16.40 -9.45 7.82
CA ALA A 92 15.29 -8.51 7.87
C ALA A 92 15.46 -7.50 9.01
N VAL A 93 15.87 -7.92 10.21
CA VAL A 93 16.14 -7.04 11.35
C VAL A 93 17.16 -5.97 11.01
N GLU A 94 18.25 -6.32 10.31
CA GLU A 94 19.26 -5.35 9.86
C GLU A 94 18.64 -4.27 8.94
N GLN A 95 17.71 -4.67 8.06
CA GLN A 95 17.00 -3.75 7.17
C GLN A 95 15.95 -2.93 7.92
N TRP A 96 15.22 -3.52 8.88
CA TRP A 96 14.27 -2.81 9.73
C TRP A 96 14.95 -1.75 10.59
N CYS A 97 16.11 -2.05 11.18
CA CYS A 97 16.86 -1.08 11.98
C CYS A 97 17.17 0.18 11.15
N LYS A 98 17.59 0.04 9.91
CA LYS A 98 17.84 1.17 9.00
C LYS A 98 16.56 1.97 8.73
N ARG A 99 15.44 1.30 8.45
CA ARG A 99 14.16 1.92 8.13
C ARG A 99 13.50 2.59 9.34
N LEU A 100 13.62 2.00 10.53
CA LEU A 100 13.02 2.49 11.77
C LEU A 100 13.97 3.39 12.59
N SER A 101 15.14 3.71 12.06
CA SER A 101 16.18 4.49 12.75
C SER A 101 16.51 3.90 14.14
N ILE A 102 16.65 2.57 14.22
CA ILE A 102 17.07 1.87 15.44
C ILE A 102 18.59 1.72 15.38
N ASP A 103 19.25 2.15 16.46
CA ASP A 103 20.69 1.98 16.60
C ASP A 103 21.05 0.49 16.68
N ALA A 104 22.05 0.06 15.90
CA ALA A 104 22.51 -1.33 15.86
C ALA A 104 22.95 -1.83 17.24
N VAL A 105 23.52 -0.97 18.09
CA VAL A 105 23.93 -1.33 19.48
C VAL A 105 22.70 -1.65 20.33
N ILE A 106 21.60 -0.90 20.14
CA ILE A 106 20.32 -1.16 20.83
C ILE A 106 19.67 -2.44 20.31
N ALA A 107 19.74 -2.69 19.01
CA ALA A 107 19.15 -3.89 18.40
C ALA A 107 19.95 -5.16 18.69
N GLN A 108 21.27 -5.07 18.92
CA GLN A 108 22.13 -6.23 19.08
C GLN A 108 21.65 -7.26 20.13
N PRO A 109 21.25 -6.88 21.35
CA PRO A 109 20.77 -7.82 22.38
C PRO A 109 19.30 -8.22 22.19
N TRP A 110 18.57 -7.54 21.28
CA TRP A 110 17.16 -7.80 21.10
C TRP A 110 16.91 -9.18 20.48
N LYS A 111 15.98 -9.93 21.08
CA LYS A 111 15.56 -11.24 20.62
C LYS A 111 14.07 -11.43 20.87
N THR A 112 13.36 -12.01 19.93
CA THR A 112 11.93 -12.30 20.00
C THR A 112 11.67 -13.79 19.89
N VAL A 113 10.48 -14.22 20.35
CA VAL A 113 10.03 -15.61 20.22
C VAL A 113 8.87 -15.67 19.23
N GLY A 114 9.05 -16.40 18.13
CA GLY A 114 8.01 -16.68 17.14
C GLY A 114 7.51 -18.12 17.24
N CYS A 115 6.21 -18.31 17.38
CA CYS A 115 5.55 -19.61 17.42
C CYS A 115 4.83 -19.88 16.10
N LEU A 116 5.30 -20.84 15.30
CA LEU A 116 4.64 -21.32 14.10
C LEU A 116 3.78 -22.55 14.43
N ILE A 117 2.47 -22.38 14.43
CA ILE A 117 1.50 -23.30 15.02
C ILE A 117 0.79 -24.10 13.93
N VAL A 118 0.85 -25.42 14.01
CA VAL A 118 -0.02 -26.34 13.28
C VAL A 118 -1.23 -26.73 14.15
N ASP A 119 -0.98 -27.12 15.42
CA ASP A 119 -2.00 -27.49 16.39
C ASP A 119 -2.02 -26.51 17.58
N ARG A 120 -3.04 -25.68 17.66
CA ARG A 120 -3.24 -24.74 18.78
C ARG A 120 -3.34 -25.41 20.13
N ASN A 121 -3.97 -26.59 20.20
CA ASN A 121 -4.17 -27.30 21.46
C ASN A 121 -2.85 -27.77 22.04
N ARG A 122 -1.92 -28.19 21.19
CA ARG A 122 -0.58 -28.57 21.59
C ARG A 122 0.17 -27.40 22.24
N PHE A 123 0.11 -26.18 21.64
CA PHE A 123 0.75 -24.99 22.21
C PHE A 123 0.07 -24.53 23.50
N ARG A 124 -1.28 -24.63 23.60
CA ARG A 124 -2.01 -24.30 24.82
C ARG A 124 -1.67 -25.26 25.97
N SER A 125 -1.63 -26.57 25.71
CA SER A 125 -1.40 -27.58 26.74
C SER A 125 -0.05 -27.46 27.45
N ILE A 126 0.91 -26.78 26.82
CA ILE A 126 2.25 -26.54 27.38
C ILE A 126 2.48 -25.07 27.78
N GLY A 127 1.46 -24.23 27.71
CA GLY A 127 1.51 -22.81 28.11
C GLY A 127 2.23 -21.88 27.13
N LEU A 128 2.57 -22.33 25.92
CA LEU A 128 3.22 -21.51 24.90
C LEU A 128 2.21 -20.71 24.04
N LEU A 129 0.91 -20.94 24.18
CA LEU A 129 -0.18 -20.10 23.70
C LEU A 129 -1.12 -19.81 24.87
N PRO A 130 -0.84 -18.76 25.68
CA PRO A 130 -1.66 -18.40 26.83
C PRO A 130 -3.11 -18.07 26.46
N ASP A 131 -4.05 -18.35 27.38
CA ASP A 131 -5.47 -18.03 27.20
C ASP A 131 -5.75 -16.52 27.18
N SER A 132 -4.81 -15.70 27.66
CA SER A 132 -4.87 -14.24 27.59
C SER A 132 -4.68 -13.70 26.17
N ILE A 133 -4.15 -14.49 25.23
CA ILE A 133 -4.00 -14.10 23.83
C ILE A 133 -5.37 -14.17 23.15
N PRO A 134 -5.84 -13.05 22.54
CA PRO A 134 -7.13 -13.03 21.86
C PRO A 134 -7.15 -14.01 20.69
N PRO A 135 -8.33 -14.47 20.25
CA PRO A 135 -8.46 -15.30 19.07
C PRO A 135 -7.91 -14.56 17.84
N PHE A 136 -7.01 -15.18 17.11
CA PHE A 136 -6.46 -14.66 15.85
C PHE A 136 -6.61 -15.70 14.72
N LYS A 137 -6.70 -15.21 13.47
CA LYS A 137 -6.85 -16.09 12.30
C LYS A 137 -5.49 -16.52 11.75
N ASN A 138 -4.62 -15.56 11.47
CA ASN A 138 -3.34 -15.76 10.80
C ASN A 138 -2.17 -15.56 11.76
N GLY A 139 -2.02 -14.40 12.35
CA GLY A 139 -0.96 -14.05 13.29
C GLY A 139 -1.44 -13.12 14.39
N TYR A 140 -0.64 -12.98 15.43
CA TYR A 140 -0.82 -12.05 16.54
C TYR A 140 0.52 -11.78 17.22
N CYS A 141 0.85 -10.53 17.46
CA CYS A 141 2.04 -10.12 18.20
C CYS A 141 1.66 -9.50 19.56
N ASN A 142 2.45 -9.82 20.58
CA ASN A 142 2.40 -9.18 21.89
C ASN A 142 3.83 -8.95 22.39
N LEU A 143 4.31 -7.75 22.26
CA LEU A 143 5.67 -7.33 22.63
C LEU A 143 6.75 -8.18 21.96
N ASP A 144 7.52 -8.92 22.76
CA ASP A 144 8.64 -9.77 22.34
C ASP A 144 8.22 -11.19 21.91
N ARG A 145 6.93 -11.41 21.66
CA ARG A 145 6.38 -12.72 21.28
C ARG A 145 5.34 -12.57 20.20
N PHE A 146 5.33 -13.53 19.29
CA PHE A 146 4.27 -13.61 18.29
C PHE A 146 3.90 -15.05 17.93
N TRP A 147 2.69 -15.23 17.49
CA TRP A 147 2.08 -16.52 17.16
C TRP A 147 1.48 -16.47 15.77
N LEU A 148 1.74 -17.48 14.98
CA LEU A 148 1.26 -17.62 13.60
C LEU A 148 0.63 -18.98 13.40
N MET A 149 -0.45 -19.02 12.65
CA MET A 149 -0.93 -20.28 12.09
C MET A 149 -0.11 -20.63 10.85
N ASP A 150 0.28 -21.90 10.73
CA ASP A 150 1.01 -22.38 9.55
C ASP A 150 0.21 -22.12 8.27
N GLN A 151 0.92 -21.75 7.21
CA GLN A 151 0.37 -21.41 5.90
C GLN A 151 0.87 -22.40 4.84
N SER A 152 0.05 -22.66 3.83
CA SER A 152 0.41 -23.53 2.72
C SER A 152 1.48 -22.93 1.80
N SER A 153 1.44 -21.61 1.57
CA SER A 153 2.43 -20.91 0.76
C SER A 153 3.70 -20.67 1.57
N PRO A 154 4.87 -21.09 1.12
CA PRO A 154 6.15 -20.77 1.76
C PRO A 154 6.42 -19.27 1.82
N TYR A 155 6.08 -18.51 0.74
CA TYR A 155 6.20 -17.07 0.72
C TYR A 155 5.30 -16.42 1.78
N TYR A 156 4.00 -16.75 1.78
CA TYR A 156 3.05 -16.10 2.69
C TYR A 156 3.33 -16.43 4.15
N ARG A 157 3.85 -17.64 4.43
CA ARG A 157 4.34 -18.04 5.76
C ARG A 157 5.49 -17.13 6.23
N ARG A 158 6.52 -16.90 5.38
CA ARG A 158 7.62 -15.99 5.70
C ARG A 158 7.12 -14.55 5.85
N HIS A 159 6.25 -14.10 4.94
CA HIS A 159 5.67 -12.75 5.00
C HIS A 159 4.98 -12.50 6.34
N LEU A 160 4.09 -13.40 6.79
CA LEU A 160 3.44 -13.26 8.09
C LEU A 160 4.46 -13.30 9.24
N PHE A 161 5.48 -14.12 9.13
CA PHE A 161 6.51 -14.23 10.15
C PHE A 161 7.29 -12.90 10.29
N LEU A 162 7.65 -12.29 9.18
CA LEU A 162 8.28 -10.98 9.15
C LEU A 162 7.32 -9.88 9.60
N HIS A 163 6.04 -9.94 9.21
CA HIS A 163 5.00 -9.00 9.60
C HIS A 163 4.86 -8.90 11.12
N GLU A 164 4.69 -10.02 11.80
CA GLU A 164 4.62 -10.05 13.26
C GLU A 164 5.96 -9.67 13.91
N GLY A 165 7.07 -9.96 13.25
CA GLY A 165 8.40 -9.51 13.65
C GLY A 165 8.55 -8.00 13.62
N VAL A 166 7.99 -7.32 12.62
CA VAL A 166 7.95 -5.83 12.56
C VAL A 166 7.16 -5.26 13.73
N HIS A 167 6.00 -5.83 14.05
CA HIS A 167 5.26 -5.41 15.26
C HIS A 167 6.09 -5.59 16.52
N SER A 168 6.77 -6.73 16.66
CA SER A 168 7.59 -7.01 17.84
C SER A 168 8.73 -6.00 18.00
N ILE A 169 9.53 -5.74 16.96
CA ILE A 169 10.65 -4.79 17.05
C ILE A 169 10.17 -3.35 17.24
N ALA A 170 9.09 -2.95 16.56
CA ALA A 170 8.55 -1.60 16.67
C ALA A 170 7.99 -1.32 18.07
N THR A 171 7.24 -2.25 18.66
CA THR A 171 6.67 -2.08 20.01
C THR A 171 7.73 -2.16 21.10
N THR A 172 8.71 -3.05 20.98
CA THR A 172 9.71 -3.26 22.05
C THR A 172 10.85 -2.27 22.00
N LEU A 173 11.37 -1.90 20.83
CA LEU A 173 12.53 -0.99 20.71
C LEU A 173 12.15 0.46 20.40
N ARG A 174 11.00 0.71 19.77
CA ARG A 174 10.53 2.05 19.44
C ARG A 174 9.31 2.47 20.27
N HIS A 175 8.76 1.59 21.12
CA HIS A 175 7.55 1.84 21.90
C HIS A 175 6.41 2.38 21.03
N ALA A 176 6.27 1.79 19.83
CA ALA A 176 5.31 2.24 18.84
C ALA A 176 3.87 1.93 19.26
N GLU A 177 3.05 2.96 19.33
CA GLU A 177 1.60 2.92 19.62
C GLU A 177 0.86 3.87 18.67
N THR A 178 1.09 3.75 17.37
CA THR A 178 0.53 4.62 16.34
C THR A 178 -0.86 4.16 15.90
N ASP A 179 -1.48 4.96 15.01
CA ASP A 179 -2.73 4.61 14.35
C ASP A 179 -2.60 3.29 13.55
N ALA A 180 -3.70 2.54 13.47
CA ALA A 180 -3.74 1.23 12.84
C ALA A 180 -3.24 1.24 11.38
N TRP A 181 -3.54 2.29 10.61
CA TRP A 181 -3.11 2.39 9.21
C TRP A 181 -1.58 2.37 9.08
N TYR A 182 -0.89 3.07 10.00
CA TYR A 182 0.58 3.14 9.96
C TYR A 182 1.19 1.85 10.51
N THR A 183 0.71 1.37 11.65
CA THR A 183 1.20 0.13 12.28
C THR A 183 1.12 -1.05 11.32
N GLU A 184 -0.04 -1.29 10.71
CA GLU A 184 -0.26 -2.39 9.78
C GLU A 184 0.41 -2.14 8.42
N GLY A 185 0.35 -0.90 7.92
CA GLY A 185 0.98 -0.56 6.65
C GLY A 185 2.50 -0.68 6.70
N LEU A 186 3.11 -0.33 7.83
CA LEU A 186 4.53 -0.51 8.07
C LEU A 186 4.92 -1.99 8.14
N ALA A 187 4.14 -2.80 8.85
CA ALA A 187 4.37 -4.23 8.94
C ALA A 187 4.24 -4.91 7.58
N GLU A 188 3.23 -4.55 6.77
CA GLU A 188 3.07 -5.02 5.39
C GLU A 188 4.23 -4.61 4.49
N LEU A 189 4.68 -3.35 4.58
CA LEU A 189 5.78 -2.83 3.78
C LEU A 189 7.10 -3.53 4.10
N LEU A 190 7.42 -3.67 5.39
CA LEU A 190 8.68 -4.23 5.87
C LEU A 190 8.70 -5.77 5.97
N SER A 191 7.61 -6.43 5.61
CA SER A 191 7.54 -7.89 5.45
C SER A 191 7.46 -8.33 4.00
N THR A 192 7.20 -7.40 3.07
CA THR A 192 7.26 -7.71 1.63
C THR A 192 8.71 -7.88 1.22
N HIS A 193 9.04 -9.07 0.68
CA HIS A 193 10.41 -9.48 0.44
C HIS A 193 10.53 -10.38 -0.77
N ARG A 194 11.76 -10.58 -1.24
CA ARG A 194 12.16 -11.67 -2.14
C ARG A 194 13.38 -12.40 -1.57
N ILE A 195 13.57 -13.64 -1.99
CA ILE A 195 14.82 -14.35 -1.73
C ILE A 195 15.68 -14.23 -2.98
N GLU A 196 16.83 -13.60 -2.84
CA GLU A 196 17.80 -13.37 -3.89
C GLU A 196 19.15 -13.95 -3.50
N ASP A 197 19.65 -14.91 -4.26
CA ASP A 197 20.89 -15.63 -3.97
C ASP A 197 20.96 -16.23 -2.54
N GLY A 198 19.82 -16.65 -2.01
CA GLY A 198 19.71 -17.21 -0.65
C GLY A 198 19.58 -16.16 0.45
N HIS A 199 19.46 -14.88 0.14
CA HIS A 199 19.31 -13.78 1.08
C HIS A 199 17.90 -13.18 1.05
N CYS A 200 17.39 -12.76 2.21
CA CYS A 200 16.12 -12.06 2.34
C CYS A 200 16.29 -10.57 2.06
N VAL A 201 15.74 -10.09 0.96
CA VAL A 201 15.78 -8.69 0.54
C VAL A 201 14.38 -8.10 0.64
N LEU A 202 14.20 -7.05 1.45
CA LEU A 202 12.92 -6.34 1.55
C LEU A 202 12.67 -5.50 0.30
N THR A 203 11.48 -5.63 -0.25
CA THR A 203 11.06 -4.94 -1.47
C THR A 203 9.73 -4.23 -1.22
N PRO A 204 9.73 -2.89 -1.01
CA PRO A 204 8.50 -2.14 -0.69
C PRO A 204 7.37 -2.38 -1.70
N ILE A 205 7.74 -2.45 -2.99
CA ILE A 205 6.83 -2.83 -4.08
C ILE A 205 7.44 -4.02 -4.80
N PRO A 206 6.74 -5.17 -4.88
CA PRO A 206 7.29 -6.38 -5.50
C PRO A 206 7.47 -6.20 -7.01
N GLU A 207 8.51 -6.81 -7.58
CA GLU A 207 8.83 -6.74 -9.00
C GLU A 207 7.89 -7.59 -9.86
N SER A 208 7.36 -8.67 -9.32
CA SER A 208 6.44 -9.56 -10.01
C SER A 208 5.46 -10.25 -9.07
N SER A 209 4.30 -10.68 -9.58
CA SER A 209 3.34 -11.48 -8.81
C SER A 209 3.90 -12.85 -8.41
N ALA A 210 4.90 -13.35 -9.16
CA ALA A 210 5.57 -14.61 -8.85
C ALA A 210 6.42 -14.51 -7.56
N ASP A 211 6.94 -13.31 -7.25
CA ASP A 211 7.75 -13.09 -6.05
C ASP A 211 6.91 -13.12 -4.77
N VAL A 212 5.62 -12.79 -4.86
CA VAL A 212 4.73 -12.56 -3.72
C VAL A 212 3.50 -13.48 -3.74
N GLN A 213 3.72 -14.76 -3.93
CA GLN A 213 2.65 -15.76 -4.05
C GLN A 213 1.65 -15.71 -2.89
N GLN A 214 0.36 -15.52 -3.22
CA GLN A 214 -0.77 -15.43 -2.30
C GLN A 214 -0.82 -14.14 -1.44
N LEU A 215 -0.01 -13.11 -1.73
CA LEU A 215 -0.11 -11.84 -1.02
C LEU A 215 -1.20 -10.91 -1.60
N GLY A 216 -1.23 -10.69 -2.91
CA GLY A 216 -2.33 -10.04 -3.65
C GLY A 216 -2.69 -8.60 -3.23
N ARG A 217 -1.74 -7.77 -2.75
CA ARG A 217 -2.04 -6.40 -2.31
C ARG A 217 -2.38 -5.47 -3.48
N ILE A 218 -1.65 -5.61 -4.60
CA ILE A 218 -1.88 -4.83 -5.82
C ILE A 218 -3.23 -5.23 -6.45
N GLU A 219 -3.53 -6.52 -6.52
CA GLU A 219 -4.82 -7.02 -7.01
C GLU A 219 -5.98 -6.53 -6.15
N ALA A 220 -5.82 -6.49 -4.82
CA ALA A 220 -6.86 -6.00 -3.93
C ALA A 220 -7.15 -4.50 -4.12
N LEU A 221 -6.13 -3.67 -4.35
CA LEU A 221 -6.32 -2.26 -4.72
C LEU A 221 -7.08 -2.14 -6.05
N ARG A 222 -6.63 -2.87 -7.06
CA ARG A 222 -7.26 -2.88 -8.40
C ARG A 222 -8.72 -3.33 -8.34
N GLU A 223 -9.02 -4.39 -7.62
CA GLU A 223 -10.39 -4.87 -7.43
C GLU A 223 -11.26 -3.84 -6.69
N ALA A 224 -10.73 -3.23 -5.64
CA ALA A 224 -11.44 -2.19 -4.90
C ALA A 224 -11.78 -0.99 -5.79
N ARG A 225 -10.85 -0.55 -6.64
CA ARG A 225 -11.10 0.51 -7.62
C ARG A 225 -12.16 0.11 -8.63
N LEU A 226 -12.05 -1.05 -9.24
CA LEU A 226 -13.02 -1.56 -10.22
C LEU A 226 -14.43 -1.78 -9.65
N SER A 227 -14.54 -2.05 -8.34
CA SER A 227 -15.81 -2.26 -7.65
C SER A 227 -16.38 -1.00 -6.99
N GLY A 228 -15.76 0.18 -7.17
CA GLY A 228 -16.17 1.44 -6.54
C GLY A 228 -15.98 1.45 -5.01
N LYS A 229 -15.04 0.66 -4.50
CA LYS A 229 -14.70 0.55 -3.07
C LYS A 229 -13.30 1.09 -2.76
N ALA A 230 -12.73 1.87 -3.67
CA ALA A 230 -11.46 2.53 -3.45
C ALA A 230 -11.54 3.50 -2.28
N LYS A 231 -10.46 3.63 -1.53
CA LYS A 231 -10.36 4.56 -0.40
C LYS A 231 -9.51 5.76 -0.75
N SER A 232 -9.88 6.94 -0.26
CA SER A 232 -8.98 8.07 -0.23
C SER A 232 -7.95 7.91 0.88
N ILE A 233 -6.87 8.71 0.84
CA ILE A 233 -5.85 8.64 1.90
C ILE A 233 -6.41 9.07 3.25
N GLU A 234 -7.36 10.00 3.29
CA GLU A 234 -8.05 10.42 4.52
C GLU A 234 -8.87 9.27 5.10
N GLU A 235 -9.55 8.49 4.27
CA GLU A 235 -10.29 7.31 4.72
C GLU A 235 -9.34 6.21 5.24
N VAL A 236 -8.14 6.11 4.70
CA VAL A 236 -7.10 5.22 5.23
C VAL A 236 -6.63 5.72 6.58
N PHE A 237 -6.32 7.01 6.72
CA PHE A 237 -5.90 7.61 7.99
C PHE A 237 -6.96 7.54 9.09
N ALA A 238 -8.24 7.61 8.70
CA ALA A 238 -9.38 7.49 9.61
C ALA A 238 -9.79 6.03 9.89
N SER A 239 -9.00 5.04 9.44
CA SER A 239 -9.32 3.63 9.68
C SER A 239 -9.43 3.33 11.17
N PRO A 240 -10.53 2.70 11.62
CA PRO A 240 -10.72 2.40 13.04
C PRO A 240 -9.68 1.37 13.53
N PRO A 241 -9.39 1.35 14.85
CA PRO A 241 -8.38 0.45 15.43
C PRO A 241 -8.61 -1.03 15.14
N ASP A 242 -9.86 -1.46 14.93
CA ASP A 242 -10.24 -2.84 14.61
C ASP A 242 -10.20 -3.15 13.11
N SER A 243 -9.78 -2.20 12.28
CA SER A 243 -9.66 -2.38 10.82
C SER A 243 -8.67 -3.49 10.41
N HIS A 244 -7.74 -3.85 11.28
CA HIS A 244 -6.81 -4.96 11.09
C HIS A 244 -7.48 -6.34 10.99
N PHE A 245 -8.76 -6.48 11.32
CA PHE A 245 -9.52 -7.71 11.06
C PHE A 245 -10.03 -7.84 9.62
N HIS A 246 -9.91 -6.79 8.80
CA HIS A 246 -10.39 -6.77 7.41
C HIS A 246 -9.24 -6.84 6.41
N VAL A 247 -9.19 -7.92 5.62
CA VAL A 247 -8.12 -8.18 4.63
C VAL A 247 -7.93 -7.03 3.64
N SER A 248 -9.02 -6.36 3.23
CA SER A 248 -8.95 -5.20 2.33
C SER A 248 -8.21 -4.01 2.92
N SER A 249 -8.19 -3.84 4.25
CA SER A 249 -7.50 -2.73 4.90
C SER A 249 -5.98 -2.82 4.76
N TYR A 250 -5.40 -4.03 4.78
CA TYR A 250 -3.96 -4.22 4.64
C TYR A 250 -3.40 -3.66 3.33
N ALA A 251 -4.10 -3.84 2.21
CA ALA A 251 -3.65 -3.32 0.93
C ALA A 251 -3.62 -1.78 0.90
N TRP A 252 -4.62 -1.12 1.48
CA TRP A 252 -4.70 0.34 1.55
C TRP A 252 -3.68 0.91 2.54
N ASN A 253 -3.48 0.27 3.69
CA ASN A 253 -2.48 0.66 4.68
C ASN A 253 -1.06 0.52 4.09
N TRP A 254 -0.78 -0.61 3.41
CA TRP A 254 0.46 -0.79 2.67
C TRP A 254 0.67 0.31 1.63
N ALA A 255 -0.36 0.62 0.81
CA ALA A 255 -0.25 1.63 -0.22
C ALA A 255 0.06 3.02 0.35
N ALA A 256 -0.59 3.41 1.46
CA ALA A 256 -0.34 4.69 2.11
C ALA A 256 1.10 4.78 2.65
N VAL A 257 1.57 3.74 3.34
CA VAL A 257 2.94 3.75 3.89
C VAL A 257 3.97 3.64 2.76
N ALA A 258 3.74 2.82 1.73
CA ALA A 258 4.63 2.71 0.56
C ALA A 258 4.78 4.06 -0.15
N MET A 259 3.66 4.76 -0.40
CA MET A 259 3.73 6.08 -1.02
C MET A 259 4.46 7.08 -0.13
N LEU A 260 4.14 7.18 1.13
CA LEU A 260 4.76 8.16 2.03
C LEU A 260 6.26 7.90 2.23
N THR A 261 6.71 6.65 2.17
CA THR A 261 8.12 6.30 2.37
C THR A 261 8.97 6.30 1.10
N GLU A 262 8.37 6.00 -0.06
CA GLU A 262 9.13 5.80 -1.30
C GLU A 262 8.94 6.95 -2.31
N HIS A 263 7.86 7.76 -2.18
CA HIS A 263 7.63 8.87 -3.10
C HIS A 263 8.61 10.02 -2.83
N PRO A 264 9.32 10.56 -3.84
CA PRO A 264 10.37 11.59 -3.66
C PRO A 264 9.89 12.84 -2.90
N ARG A 265 8.60 13.19 -3.02
CA ARG A 265 8.01 14.36 -2.36
C ARG A 265 7.86 14.18 -0.85
N TYR A 266 7.64 12.95 -0.36
CA TYR A 266 7.27 12.67 1.03
C TYR A 266 8.35 11.94 1.82
N ALA A 267 9.23 11.19 1.15
CA ALA A 267 10.20 10.30 1.79
C ALA A 267 11.06 10.98 2.86
N ALA A 268 11.53 12.21 2.59
CA ALA A 268 12.35 12.96 3.55
C ALA A 268 11.55 13.39 4.80
N ALA A 269 10.32 13.90 4.61
CA ALA A 269 9.45 14.28 5.71
C ALA A 269 9.05 13.05 6.53
N MET A 270 8.73 11.95 5.87
CA MET A 270 8.38 10.69 6.52
C MET A 270 9.54 10.12 7.34
N ALA A 271 10.75 10.10 6.79
CA ALA A 271 11.94 9.66 7.51
C ALA A 271 12.20 10.51 8.77
N LYS A 272 12.00 11.84 8.69
CA LYS A 272 12.10 12.74 9.84
C LYS A 272 11.04 12.45 10.91
N LEU A 273 9.79 12.20 10.50
CA LEU A 273 8.71 11.83 11.43
C LEU A 273 8.97 10.48 12.11
N GLN A 274 9.51 9.52 11.39
CA GLN A 274 9.85 8.19 11.92
C GLN A 274 10.99 8.22 12.95
N GLN A 275 11.85 9.23 12.93
CA GLN A 275 12.87 9.43 13.96
C GLN A 275 12.28 9.93 15.30
N GLY A 276 11.13 10.59 15.26
CA GLY A 276 10.40 11.07 16.43
C GLY A 276 9.60 9.97 17.16
N PRO A 277 8.74 10.36 18.12
CA PRO A 277 7.85 9.43 18.81
C PRO A 277 6.90 8.74 17.83
N LEU A 278 6.67 7.44 18.00
CA LEU A 278 5.70 6.66 17.26
C LEU A 278 4.45 6.44 18.13
N ASP A 279 3.67 7.52 18.34
CA ASP A 279 2.52 7.55 19.23
C ASP A 279 1.23 7.95 18.50
N GLN A 280 0.12 8.02 19.21
CA GLN A 280 -1.20 8.38 18.68
C GLN A 280 -1.28 9.76 18.02
N SER A 281 -0.26 10.62 18.17
CA SER A 281 -0.16 11.91 17.48
C SER A 281 0.53 11.83 16.13
N PHE A 282 0.98 10.65 15.70
CA PHE A 282 1.78 10.47 14.48
C PHE A 282 1.08 11.03 13.23
N THR A 283 -0.17 10.65 12.98
CA THR A 283 -0.96 11.14 11.83
C THR A 283 -1.18 12.65 11.91
N ALA A 284 -1.47 13.20 13.10
CA ALA A 284 -1.63 14.64 13.26
C ALA A 284 -0.33 15.41 12.97
N ARG A 285 0.83 14.87 13.36
CA ARG A 285 2.15 15.47 13.06
C ARG A 285 2.49 15.34 11.58
N LEU A 286 2.12 14.25 10.93
CA LEU A 286 2.27 14.07 9.48
C LEU A 286 1.50 15.18 8.74
N LEU A 287 0.22 15.36 9.06
CA LEU A 287 -0.64 16.35 8.41
C LEU A 287 -0.29 17.82 8.76
N ALA A 288 0.34 18.05 9.91
CA ALA A 288 0.82 19.37 10.32
C ALA A 288 2.21 19.71 9.76
N SER A 289 2.88 18.77 9.09
CA SER A 289 4.22 19.02 8.53
C SER A 289 4.15 20.05 7.40
N ALA A 290 4.98 21.09 7.51
CA ALA A 290 5.09 22.13 6.48
C ALA A 290 5.64 21.60 5.13
N ASP A 291 6.29 20.43 5.18
CA ASP A 291 6.85 19.77 4.00
C ASP A 291 5.77 18.97 3.21
N ILE A 292 4.52 18.91 3.71
CA ILE A 292 3.43 18.14 3.10
C ILE A 292 2.26 19.05 2.72
N ASN A 293 2.05 19.18 1.40
CA ASN A 293 0.84 19.80 0.86
C ASN A 293 -0.26 18.74 0.82
N GLN A 294 -1.34 18.93 1.58
CA GLN A 294 -2.41 17.95 1.73
C GLN A 294 -3.21 17.73 0.43
N GLU A 295 -3.45 18.77 -0.38
CA GLU A 295 -4.16 18.63 -1.66
C GLU A 295 -3.36 17.77 -2.64
N ILE A 296 -2.04 18.00 -2.71
CA ILE A 296 -1.15 17.20 -3.55
C ILE A 296 -1.00 15.78 -3.00
N LEU A 297 -0.99 15.61 -1.67
CA LEU A 297 -0.94 14.30 -1.03
C LEU A 297 -2.13 13.41 -1.45
N VAL A 298 -3.33 13.99 -1.45
CA VAL A 298 -4.55 13.30 -1.90
C VAL A 298 -4.43 12.90 -3.37
N ARG A 299 -4.06 13.83 -4.25
CA ARG A 299 -3.89 13.56 -5.69
C ARG A 299 -2.81 12.51 -5.95
N ASP A 300 -1.67 12.58 -5.27
CA ASP A 300 -0.58 11.60 -5.42
C ASP A 300 -1.02 10.21 -4.98
N PHE A 301 -1.81 10.11 -3.90
CA PHE A 301 -2.32 8.82 -3.43
C PHE A 301 -3.33 8.22 -4.41
N ASP A 302 -4.24 9.03 -4.94
CA ASP A 302 -5.20 8.59 -5.94
C ASP A 302 -4.49 8.17 -7.23
N ALA A 303 -3.51 8.94 -7.71
CA ALA A 303 -2.72 8.60 -8.89
C ALA A 303 -1.90 7.31 -8.69
N PHE A 304 -1.27 7.15 -7.53
CA PHE A 304 -0.54 5.93 -7.18
C PHE A 304 -1.47 4.72 -7.13
N SER A 305 -2.57 4.81 -6.40
CA SER A 305 -3.50 3.69 -6.24
C SER A 305 -4.21 3.30 -7.56
N ASP A 306 -4.31 4.23 -8.53
CA ASP A 306 -4.85 3.99 -9.86
C ASP A 306 -3.86 3.30 -10.80
N ASP A 307 -2.58 3.67 -10.71
CA ASP A 307 -1.56 3.23 -11.66
C ASP A 307 -0.60 2.16 -11.12
N VAL A 308 -0.63 1.86 -9.81
CA VAL A 308 0.29 0.89 -9.21
C VAL A 308 0.18 -0.48 -9.86
N ASP A 309 1.35 -1.05 -10.16
CA ASP A 309 1.53 -2.42 -10.64
C ASP A 309 2.88 -2.97 -10.16
N TYR A 310 3.15 -4.22 -10.45
CA TYR A 310 4.42 -4.86 -10.13
C TYR A 310 5.60 -4.11 -10.74
N GLY A 311 6.64 -3.90 -9.92
CA GLY A 311 7.83 -3.13 -10.29
C GLY A 311 7.62 -1.62 -10.38
N TYR A 312 6.52 -1.09 -9.80
CA TYR A 312 6.28 0.35 -9.75
C TYR A 312 7.39 1.07 -8.98
N ARG A 313 7.96 2.10 -9.59
CA ARG A 313 9.02 2.93 -9.01
C ARG A 313 8.62 4.39 -9.02
N PHE A 314 8.48 4.99 -7.86
CA PHE A 314 8.11 6.41 -7.74
C PHE A 314 9.08 7.35 -8.46
N SER A 315 10.37 7.01 -8.56
CA SER A 315 11.35 7.80 -9.31
C SER A 315 10.99 7.97 -10.79
N HIS A 316 10.25 7.03 -11.37
CA HIS A 316 9.81 7.06 -12.77
C HIS A 316 8.32 7.37 -12.92
N SER A 317 7.50 7.01 -11.94
CA SER A 317 6.05 7.02 -12.06
C SER A 317 5.36 8.11 -11.25
N ALA A 318 6.05 8.79 -10.31
CA ALA A 318 5.49 9.91 -9.56
C ALA A 318 5.07 11.04 -10.52
N VAL A 319 3.87 11.57 -10.29
CA VAL A 319 3.29 12.62 -11.12
C VAL A 319 3.84 13.99 -10.72
N ASP A 320 4.29 14.76 -11.71
CA ASP A 320 4.60 16.17 -11.55
C ASP A 320 3.37 17.00 -11.94
N TRP A 321 2.67 17.53 -10.93
CA TRP A 321 1.49 18.37 -11.12
C TRP A 321 1.93 19.76 -11.56
N LEU A 322 1.90 20.02 -12.88
CA LEU A 322 2.25 21.30 -13.45
C LEU A 322 1.08 22.29 -13.34
N ALA A 323 1.39 23.56 -13.37
CA ALA A 323 0.38 24.59 -13.57
C ALA A 323 -0.34 24.38 -14.93
N GLU A 324 -1.64 24.49 -14.93
CA GLU A 324 -2.51 24.14 -16.04
C GLU A 324 -3.06 25.42 -16.70
N GLU A 325 -3.05 25.44 -18.02
CA GLU A 325 -3.60 26.55 -18.82
C GLU A 325 -4.63 26.00 -19.81
N SER A 326 -5.70 26.75 -20.04
CA SER A 326 -6.67 26.40 -21.08
C SER A 326 -6.01 26.37 -22.46
N LEU A 327 -6.32 25.33 -23.24
CA LEU A 327 -5.83 25.23 -24.62
C LEU A 327 -6.55 26.25 -25.51
N THR A 328 -5.86 27.33 -25.90
CA THR A 328 -6.44 28.38 -26.72
C THR A 328 -6.35 28.09 -28.22
N ASP A 329 -5.22 27.60 -28.73
CA ASP A 329 -5.01 27.19 -30.11
C ASP A 329 -4.29 25.87 -30.19
N GLN A 330 -2.95 25.86 -30.04
CA GLN A 330 -2.15 24.66 -30.02
C GLN A 330 -1.02 24.74 -29.01
N LYS A 331 -0.65 23.57 -28.47
CA LYS A 331 0.50 23.39 -27.57
C LYS A 331 1.20 22.09 -27.87
N THR A 332 2.53 22.14 -27.96
CA THR A 332 3.36 20.94 -28.08
C THR A 332 4.03 20.64 -26.75
N VAL A 333 3.98 19.39 -26.34
CA VAL A 333 4.61 18.88 -25.11
C VAL A 333 5.55 17.73 -25.45
N VAL A 334 6.65 17.65 -24.70
CA VAL A 334 7.60 16.55 -24.82
C VAL A 334 7.24 15.47 -23.80
N VAL A 335 6.99 14.25 -24.29
CA VAL A 335 6.67 13.09 -23.43
C VAL A 335 7.86 12.16 -23.41
N ASN A 336 8.40 11.93 -22.21
CA ASN A 336 9.57 11.08 -22.00
C ASN A 336 9.15 9.61 -21.84
N SER A 337 9.78 8.71 -22.59
CA SER A 337 9.45 7.27 -22.56
C SER A 337 9.79 6.59 -21.23
N SER A 338 10.77 7.12 -20.47
CA SER A 338 11.18 6.55 -19.17
C SER A 338 10.30 7.00 -17.98
N ARG A 339 9.22 7.74 -18.27
CA ARG A 339 8.33 8.27 -17.23
C ARG A 339 6.91 7.70 -17.35
N GLY A 340 6.24 7.55 -16.21
CA GLY A 340 4.82 7.30 -16.12
C GLY A 340 3.97 8.48 -16.61
N TRP A 341 2.85 8.75 -15.96
CA TRP A 341 1.96 9.86 -16.35
C TRP A 341 2.63 11.22 -16.21
N GLN A 342 2.66 11.98 -17.29
CA GLN A 342 3.28 13.30 -17.39
C GLN A 342 2.21 14.34 -17.75
N SER A 343 2.15 15.44 -16.97
CA SER A 343 1.24 16.54 -17.25
C SER A 343 1.58 17.23 -18.56
N ALA A 344 0.57 17.48 -19.38
CA ALA A 344 0.71 18.31 -20.56
C ALA A 344 0.67 19.83 -20.21
N GLY A 345 0.36 20.20 -18.97
CA GLY A 345 0.12 21.57 -18.55
C GLY A 345 -1.07 22.20 -19.29
N ILE A 346 -2.03 21.38 -19.73
CA ILE A 346 -3.23 21.77 -20.45
C ILE A 346 -4.44 21.38 -19.61
N PHE A 347 -5.34 22.34 -19.37
CA PHE A 347 -6.67 22.10 -18.82
C PHE A 347 -7.69 22.11 -19.95
N LEU A 348 -8.56 21.10 -19.99
CA LEU A 348 -9.70 21.04 -20.89
C LEU A 348 -11.00 21.12 -20.11
N SER A 349 -11.93 21.92 -20.65
CA SER A 349 -13.31 21.93 -20.19
C SER A 349 -14.12 20.87 -20.93
N ARG A 350 -15.12 20.32 -20.26
CA ARG A 350 -16.04 19.36 -20.86
C ARG A 350 -16.65 19.93 -22.16
N GLY A 351 -16.55 19.16 -23.23
CA GLY A 351 -17.01 19.55 -24.54
C GLY A 351 -15.93 20.16 -25.45
N ASP A 352 -14.74 20.49 -24.92
CA ASP A 352 -13.63 20.95 -25.75
C ASP A 352 -13.28 19.86 -26.77
N ARG A 353 -13.19 20.27 -28.04
CA ARG A 353 -12.77 19.39 -29.15
C ARG A 353 -11.29 19.57 -29.41
N VAL A 354 -10.56 18.48 -29.37
CA VAL A 354 -9.10 18.52 -29.51
C VAL A 354 -8.65 17.43 -30.49
N ARG A 355 -7.70 17.81 -31.36
CA ARG A 355 -6.91 16.87 -32.13
C ARG A 355 -5.52 16.81 -31.53
N PHE A 356 -4.96 15.61 -31.36
CA PHE A 356 -3.53 15.50 -31.10
C PHE A 356 -2.80 14.76 -32.22
N THR A 357 -1.51 15.07 -32.35
CA THR A 357 -0.58 14.35 -33.23
C THR A 357 0.73 14.17 -32.49
N ALA A 358 1.29 12.96 -32.55
CA ALA A 358 2.55 12.63 -31.91
C ALA A 358 3.61 12.34 -32.99
N LYS A 359 4.83 12.84 -32.78
CA LYS A 359 6.00 12.62 -33.66
C LYS A 359 7.21 12.24 -32.82
N GLY A 360 8.06 11.43 -33.39
CA GLY A 360 9.29 10.98 -32.77
C GLY A 360 9.38 9.48 -32.72
N ARG A 361 10.50 9.01 -32.23
CA ARG A 361 10.82 7.60 -32.05
C ARG A 361 11.59 7.44 -30.76
N PHE A 362 11.30 6.42 -30.01
CA PHE A 362 11.95 6.14 -28.74
C PHE A 362 12.32 4.66 -28.66
N THR A 363 13.23 4.34 -27.75
CA THR A 363 13.66 2.98 -27.48
C THR A 363 12.91 2.47 -26.25
N LEU A 364 12.26 1.33 -26.40
CA LEU A 364 11.85 0.46 -25.30
C LEU A 364 13.06 -0.38 -24.94
N GLY A 365 13.30 -0.60 -23.69
CA GLY A 365 14.42 -1.39 -23.23
C GLY A 365 14.40 -2.83 -23.73
N SER A 366 15.29 -3.64 -23.23
CA SER A 366 15.40 -5.05 -23.59
C SER A 366 14.19 -5.84 -23.10
N ILE A 367 13.35 -6.34 -24.00
CA ILE A 367 12.18 -7.18 -23.66
C ILE A 367 12.60 -8.63 -23.39
N SER A 368 13.75 -9.05 -23.85
CA SER A 368 14.21 -10.44 -23.79
C SER A 368 15.70 -10.50 -23.46
N PRO A 369 16.16 -11.57 -22.79
CA PRO A 369 17.58 -11.89 -22.70
C PRO A 369 18.21 -12.26 -24.06
N GLU A 370 17.44 -12.18 -25.15
CA GLU A 370 17.94 -12.43 -26.46
C GLU A 370 18.97 -11.34 -26.85
N ILE A 371 20.12 -11.81 -27.26
CA ILE A 371 21.18 -10.98 -27.79
C ILE A 371 21.14 -11.01 -29.32
N ASP A 372 21.44 -9.89 -29.94
CA ASP A 372 21.61 -9.81 -31.39
C ASP A 372 22.86 -10.58 -31.85
N GLN A 373 23.09 -10.62 -33.16
CA GLN A 373 24.29 -11.28 -33.76
C GLN A 373 25.61 -10.67 -33.28
N SER A 374 25.63 -9.49 -32.70
CA SER A 374 26.80 -8.82 -32.13
C SER A 374 27.02 -9.13 -30.65
N GLY A 375 26.11 -9.86 -29.98
CA GLY A 375 26.14 -10.12 -28.55
C GLY A 375 25.57 -8.98 -27.70
N SER A 376 24.90 -8.01 -28.32
CA SER A 376 24.25 -6.89 -27.62
C SER A 376 22.80 -7.23 -27.32
N PRO A 377 22.22 -6.72 -26.21
CA PRO A 377 20.79 -6.88 -25.92
C PRO A 377 19.95 -6.35 -27.08
N LEU A 378 18.93 -7.13 -27.49
CA LEU A 378 17.99 -6.70 -28.52
C LEU A 378 17.14 -5.56 -27.99
N THR A 379 17.36 -4.34 -28.48
CA THR A 379 16.57 -3.18 -28.12
C THR A 379 15.42 -2.98 -29.10
N LEU A 380 14.22 -2.75 -28.58
CA LEU A 380 13.05 -2.45 -29.39
C LEU A 380 12.86 -0.93 -29.49
N THR A 381 12.53 -0.47 -30.68
CA THR A 381 12.15 0.92 -30.90
C THR A 381 10.67 1.01 -31.26
N SER A 382 10.01 2.08 -30.83
CA SER A 382 8.62 2.35 -31.10
C SER A 382 8.37 3.79 -31.53
N GLU A 383 7.27 3.98 -32.19
CA GLU A 383 6.61 5.26 -32.41
C GLU A 383 5.31 5.29 -31.59
N ALA A 384 4.54 6.34 -31.69
CA ALA A 384 3.34 6.55 -30.85
C ALA A 384 2.26 5.47 -30.97
N ASP A 385 2.23 4.69 -32.04
CA ASP A 385 1.27 3.58 -32.20
C ASP A 385 1.68 2.30 -31.44
N GLY A 386 2.91 2.26 -30.91
CA GLY A 386 3.42 1.12 -30.18
C GLY A 386 3.81 -0.07 -31.07
N ILE A 387 4.22 -1.15 -30.42
CA ILE A 387 4.60 -2.41 -31.06
C ILE A 387 3.67 -3.54 -30.58
N THR A 388 3.29 -4.45 -31.47
CA THR A 388 2.33 -5.53 -31.17
C THR A 388 2.98 -6.83 -30.70
N LEU A 389 4.29 -6.81 -30.45
CA LEU A 389 5.04 -7.98 -29.97
C LEU A 389 4.68 -8.33 -28.52
N GLU A 390 4.36 -7.32 -27.71
CA GLU A 390 3.97 -7.46 -26.32
C GLU A 390 2.83 -6.48 -25.97
N TRP A 391 2.03 -6.83 -24.97
CA TRP A 391 0.87 -6.06 -24.57
C TRP A 391 0.85 -5.83 -23.06
N TYR A 392 0.59 -4.60 -22.65
CA TYR A 392 0.39 -4.23 -21.26
C TYR A 392 -0.98 -3.58 -21.08
N ARG A 393 -1.74 -4.02 -20.09
CA ARG A 393 -3.12 -3.55 -19.82
C ARG A 393 -3.99 -3.49 -21.07
N GLY A 394 -3.92 -4.55 -21.91
CA GLY A 394 -4.75 -4.69 -23.10
C GLY A 394 -4.37 -3.81 -24.29
N ARG A 395 -3.20 -3.17 -24.28
CA ARG A 395 -2.70 -2.29 -25.37
C ARG A 395 -1.29 -2.66 -25.79
N PRO A 396 -0.91 -2.39 -27.06
CA PRO A 396 0.45 -2.59 -27.52
C PRO A 396 1.47 -1.86 -26.65
N LEU A 397 2.63 -2.47 -26.45
CA LEU A 397 3.72 -1.86 -25.72
C LEU A 397 4.24 -0.62 -26.47
N GLY A 398 4.60 0.44 -25.75
CA GLY A 398 5.06 1.71 -26.32
C GLY A 398 3.95 2.60 -26.91
N ARG A 399 2.70 2.18 -26.91
CA ARG A 399 1.60 3.00 -27.44
C ARG A 399 1.41 4.26 -26.59
N LEU A 400 1.36 5.44 -27.24
CA LEU A 400 1.04 6.68 -26.55
C LEU A 400 -0.40 6.62 -26.00
N LEU A 401 -0.56 6.95 -24.74
CA LEU A 401 -1.84 7.12 -24.05
C LEU A 401 -2.03 8.60 -23.75
N VAL A 402 -3.19 9.13 -24.10
CA VAL A 402 -3.65 10.49 -23.76
C VAL A 402 -4.81 10.35 -22.80
N SER A 403 -4.68 10.97 -21.63
CA SER A 403 -5.65 10.85 -20.53
C SER A 403 -6.03 12.20 -19.97
N GLN A 404 -7.22 12.29 -19.40
CA GLN A 404 -7.66 13.41 -18.58
C GLN A 404 -7.69 12.95 -17.13
N TRP A 405 -7.10 13.73 -16.22
CA TRP A 405 -7.26 13.51 -14.79
C TRP A 405 -8.62 14.01 -14.33
N ILE A 406 -9.30 13.25 -13.53
CA ILE A 406 -10.62 13.56 -12.99
C ILE A 406 -10.55 13.55 -11.47
N ASP A 407 -10.73 14.74 -10.84
CA ASP A 407 -10.72 14.88 -9.38
C ASP A 407 -11.97 14.29 -8.72
N HIS A 408 -13.10 14.33 -9.43
CA HIS A 408 -14.37 13.74 -8.96
C HIS A 408 -15.08 13.13 -10.16
N ALA A 409 -15.12 11.81 -10.21
CA ALA A 409 -15.96 11.16 -11.20
C ALA A 409 -17.44 11.54 -10.94
N PRO A 410 -18.11 12.24 -11.85
CA PRO A 410 -19.52 12.48 -11.68
C PRO A 410 -20.21 11.12 -11.61
N LEU A 411 -21.20 10.97 -10.72
CA LEU A 411 -22.12 9.84 -10.73
C LEU A 411 -22.81 9.83 -12.10
N VAL A 412 -22.20 9.17 -13.07
CA VAL A 412 -22.77 9.03 -14.41
C VAL A 412 -23.95 8.08 -14.27
N SER A 413 -25.13 8.70 -14.18
CA SER A 413 -26.35 7.95 -14.43
C SER A 413 -26.19 7.21 -15.76
N SER A 414 -26.53 5.94 -15.81
CA SER A 414 -26.34 4.92 -16.81
C SER A 414 -26.79 5.22 -18.25
N ARG A 415 -26.61 6.44 -18.76
CA ARG A 415 -27.06 6.89 -20.10
C ARG A 415 -25.95 7.29 -21.07
N VAL A 416 -24.70 6.95 -20.79
CA VAL A 416 -23.67 7.01 -21.84
C VAL A 416 -23.89 5.80 -22.75
N ALA A 417 -24.09 6.08 -24.04
CA ALA A 417 -24.39 5.08 -25.06
C ALA A 417 -23.40 3.92 -24.97
N LYS A 418 -23.91 2.72 -24.81
CA LYS A 418 -23.11 1.48 -24.78
C LYS A 418 -22.24 1.43 -26.04
N PRO A 419 -20.92 1.25 -25.91
CA PRO A 419 -20.08 1.00 -27.07
C PRO A 419 -20.66 -0.20 -27.85
N LYS A 420 -20.80 -0.06 -29.17
CA LYS A 420 -21.33 -1.14 -30.03
C LYS A 420 -20.38 -2.34 -30.17
N ASP A 421 -19.15 -2.22 -29.68
CA ASP A 421 -18.14 -3.27 -29.75
C ASP A 421 -17.92 -3.90 -28.38
N ASP A 422 -18.28 -5.19 -28.26
CA ASP A 422 -18.11 -5.99 -27.03
C ASP A 422 -16.64 -6.19 -26.62
N ARG A 423 -15.68 -5.97 -27.51
CA ARG A 423 -14.24 -6.05 -27.21
C ARG A 423 -13.75 -4.85 -26.40
N LEU A 424 -14.42 -3.71 -26.54
CA LEU A 424 -14.12 -2.49 -25.74
C LEU A 424 -14.72 -2.52 -24.34
N LYS A 425 -15.67 -3.42 -24.06
CA LYS A 425 -16.30 -3.54 -22.74
C LYS A 425 -15.37 -4.05 -21.63
N LYS A 426 -14.24 -4.68 -21.99
CA LYS A 426 -13.27 -5.15 -21.00
C LYS A 426 -12.32 -4.09 -20.49
N ASP A 427 -12.11 -3.01 -21.24
CA ASP A 427 -11.09 -2.00 -20.96
C ASP A 427 -11.65 -0.62 -20.54
N HIS A 428 -12.92 -0.34 -20.78
CA HIS A 428 -13.58 0.80 -20.16
C HIS A 428 -14.11 0.34 -18.81
N GLY A 429 -13.18 0.29 -17.84
CA GLY A 429 -13.48 -0.01 -16.45
C GLY A 429 -14.67 0.80 -15.98
N HIS A 430 -15.48 0.21 -15.14
CA HIS A 430 -16.53 0.91 -14.41
C HIS A 430 -15.98 2.26 -13.97
N PHE A 431 -16.71 3.35 -14.24
CA PHE A 431 -16.38 4.64 -13.68
C PHE A 431 -16.34 4.49 -12.17
N ASP A 432 -15.14 4.37 -11.66
CA ASP A 432 -14.90 4.48 -10.23
C ASP A 432 -15.28 5.91 -9.83
N ALA A 433 -16.02 6.07 -8.76
CA ALA A 433 -16.34 7.38 -8.21
C ALA A 433 -15.09 8.12 -7.66
N ARG A 434 -13.92 7.52 -7.76
CA ARG A 434 -12.64 8.05 -7.26
C ARG A 434 -11.86 8.78 -8.36
N PRO A 435 -11.02 9.75 -7.98
CA PRO A 435 -10.11 10.41 -8.90
C PRO A 435 -9.18 9.43 -9.63
N GLY A 436 -8.82 9.75 -10.86
CA GLY A 436 -7.94 8.87 -11.65
C GLY A 436 -7.72 9.34 -13.08
N PHE A 437 -6.94 8.55 -13.82
CA PHE A 437 -6.60 8.80 -15.22
C PHE A 437 -7.64 8.20 -16.17
N PHE A 438 -8.46 9.04 -16.75
CA PHE A 438 -9.42 8.63 -17.77
C PHE A 438 -8.79 8.71 -19.17
N ILE A 439 -8.50 7.55 -19.78
CA ILE A 439 -7.90 7.49 -21.11
C ILE A 439 -8.92 7.95 -22.15
N LEU A 440 -8.60 9.05 -22.83
CA LEU A 440 -9.41 9.62 -23.89
C LEU A 440 -9.13 8.92 -25.23
N GLU A 441 -7.85 8.87 -25.60
CA GLU A 441 -7.39 8.32 -26.88
C GLU A 441 -5.98 7.75 -26.80
N THR A 442 -5.56 7.04 -27.85
CA THR A 442 -4.25 6.38 -27.91
C THR A 442 -3.67 6.41 -29.32
N GLY A 443 -2.33 6.32 -29.45
CA GLY A 443 -1.61 6.18 -30.69
C GLY A 443 -1.07 7.48 -31.26
N GLN A 444 -0.79 7.51 -32.57
CA GLN A 444 -0.07 8.60 -33.22
C GLN A 444 -0.92 9.86 -33.42
N SER A 445 -2.20 9.72 -33.68
CA SER A 445 -3.11 10.86 -33.80
C SER A 445 -4.57 10.46 -33.60
N ALA A 446 -5.35 11.33 -32.97
CA ALA A 446 -6.79 11.19 -32.88
C ALA A 446 -7.47 12.54 -32.64
N GLU A 447 -8.79 12.56 -32.84
CA GLU A 447 -9.67 13.63 -32.37
C GLU A 447 -10.55 13.09 -31.26
N PHE A 448 -10.74 13.91 -30.23
CA PHE A 448 -11.62 13.57 -29.13
C PHE A 448 -12.39 14.80 -28.63
N VAL A 449 -13.42 14.54 -27.88
CA VAL A 449 -14.17 15.55 -27.11
C VAL A 449 -13.88 15.29 -25.64
N ALA A 450 -13.44 16.31 -24.90
CA ALA A 450 -13.22 16.21 -23.48
C ALA A 450 -14.52 15.80 -22.76
N ALA A 451 -14.46 14.67 -22.07
CA ALA A 451 -15.63 14.13 -21.39
C ALA A 451 -15.90 14.84 -20.05
N PHE A 452 -14.88 15.45 -19.46
CA PHE A 452 -14.91 16.10 -18.15
C PHE A 452 -14.11 17.40 -18.16
N ASP A 453 -14.17 18.15 -17.06
CA ASP A 453 -13.23 19.22 -16.76
C ASP A 453 -12.00 18.61 -16.10
N GLY A 454 -10.80 18.96 -16.55
CA GLY A 454 -9.56 18.47 -15.92
C GLY A 454 -8.31 18.55 -16.81
N PRO A 455 -7.14 18.36 -16.20
CA PRO A 455 -5.86 18.43 -16.91
C PRO A 455 -5.57 17.20 -17.77
N LEU A 456 -4.81 17.43 -18.84
CA LEU A 456 -4.32 16.38 -19.73
C LEU A 456 -3.00 15.80 -19.27
N PHE A 457 -2.89 14.48 -19.43
CA PHE A 457 -1.69 13.71 -19.17
C PHE A 457 -1.37 12.77 -20.33
N CYS A 458 -0.09 12.47 -20.47
CA CYS A 458 0.43 11.53 -21.46
C CYS A 458 1.38 10.54 -20.82
N LYS A 459 1.39 9.29 -21.32
CA LYS A 459 2.47 8.32 -21.08
C LYS A 459 2.60 7.34 -22.24
N MET A 460 3.76 6.70 -22.38
CA MET A 460 3.90 5.48 -23.19
C MET A 460 3.36 4.29 -22.39
N ASN A 461 2.63 3.40 -23.06
CA ASN A 461 2.12 2.18 -22.45
C ASN A 461 3.25 1.19 -22.24
N ASP A 462 3.69 1.05 -20.98
CA ASP A 462 4.76 0.12 -20.62
C ASP A 462 4.56 -0.40 -19.19
N PHE A 463 5.20 -1.53 -18.88
CA PHE A 463 5.27 -2.06 -17.52
C PHE A 463 6.04 -1.10 -16.62
N PRO A 464 5.57 -0.79 -15.41
CA PRO A 464 6.28 0.11 -14.49
C PRO A 464 7.74 -0.32 -14.22
N ARG A 465 8.01 -1.63 -14.19
CA ARG A 465 9.36 -2.18 -14.00
C ARG A 465 10.32 -1.88 -15.15
N SER A 466 9.78 -1.64 -16.36
CA SER A 466 10.55 -1.43 -17.59
C SER A 466 10.73 0.04 -17.96
N LEU A 467 10.11 0.98 -17.22
CA LEU A 467 10.26 2.41 -17.54
C LEU A 467 11.70 2.90 -17.46
N ALA A 468 12.50 2.32 -16.57
CA ALA A 468 13.87 2.78 -16.31
C ALA A 468 14.85 2.53 -17.45
N ASP A 469 14.59 1.54 -18.31
CA ASP A 469 15.45 1.19 -19.46
C ASP A 469 14.99 1.82 -20.77
N ASN A 470 13.87 2.53 -20.78
CA ASN A 470 13.39 3.30 -21.92
C ASN A 470 14.21 4.58 -22.13
N THR A 471 14.42 4.96 -23.40
CA THR A 471 15.11 6.22 -23.75
C THR A 471 14.45 6.90 -24.94
N GLY A 472 14.50 8.24 -24.96
CA GLY A 472 13.91 9.07 -26.01
C GLY A 472 12.57 9.66 -25.63
N THR A 473 12.01 10.43 -26.55
CA THR A 473 10.82 11.24 -26.34
C THR A 473 9.89 11.25 -27.55
N LEU A 474 8.62 11.61 -27.32
CA LEU A 474 7.70 12.01 -28.38
C LEU A 474 7.32 13.48 -28.21
N ASP A 475 7.23 14.21 -29.33
CA ASP A 475 6.62 15.52 -29.41
C ASP A 475 5.12 15.34 -29.67
N VAL A 476 4.28 15.67 -28.68
CA VAL A 476 2.82 15.56 -28.79
C VAL A 476 2.22 16.95 -28.91
N THR A 477 1.63 17.24 -30.05
CA THR A 477 0.97 18.52 -30.33
C THR A 477 -0.54 18.37 -30.18
N PHE A 478 -1.12 19.13 -29.26
CA PHE A 478 -2.57 19.28 -29.07
C PHE A 478 -3.04 20.54 -29.78
N LYS A 479 -4.10 20.43 -30.56
CA LYS A 479 -4.74 21.55 -31.26
C LYS A 479 -6.23 21.59 -30.93
N ARG A 480 -6.69 22.74 -30.45
CA ARG A 480 -8.12 23.01 -30.27
C ARG A 480 -8.82 23.05 -31.62
N LEU A 481 -9.96 22.45 -31.73
CA LEU A 481 -10.83 22.49 -32.91
C LEU A 481 -12.02 23.40 -32.62
N ASP A 482 -12.40 24.19 -33.64
CA ASP A 482 -13.58 25.06 -33.55
C ASP A 482 -14.83 24.24 -33.27
N SER A 483 -15.75 24.81 -32.49
CA SER A 483 -17.09 24.25 -32.29
C SER A 483 -17.82 24.31 -33.64
N GLN A 484 -18.28 23.17 -34.16
CA GLN A 484 -19.15 23.12 -35.35
C GLN A 484 -20.55 23.58 -34.98
#